data_15b5f03aae03f693d802f49cd1ab02b8
#
_entry.id   15b5f03aae03f693d802f49cd1ab02b8
#
_cell.length_a   1.000
_cell.length_b   1.000
_cell.length_c   1.000
_cell.angle_alpha   90.00
_cell.angle_beta   90.00
_cell.angle_gamma   90.00
#
_symmetry.space_group_name_H-M   'P 1'
#
loop_
_entity.id
_entity.type
_entity.pdbx_description
1 polymer ?
#
loop_
_entity_poly.entity_id
_entity_poly.type
_entity_poly.pdbx_seq_one_letter_code
_entity_poly.pdbx_strand_id
1 'polypeptide(L)'
;LLASRTVYDNIAFPLEIQGLSKSEIDKRVRPLLELVQLESRANYYPSQLSGGQKQRVGIARALASNPKVLLCDEATSALDPQTTKSILHLLQDINKKMNLTIVLITHQMEVVKTICDRVAVIESGDIIEEGPMIDVFTNPQHPTTKEFTKSVINAELPDIVKQMKLSDTYTDGSKLLVRISFIGDSASEPIISGMVKHFDVDVSIISGNTDQLKDVLFGTLLIEISGNRERIKNALEYLHQQHLKTEVIGYES
;
A
#
# COMPACT_ATOMS: atom_id res chain seq x y z
N LEU A 1 -25.30 -0.37 11.32
CA LEU A 1 -25.74 -1.28 12.38
C LEU A 1 -27.20 -1.00 12.74
N LEU A 2 -27.90 -2.02 13.29
CA LEU A 2 -29.25 -1.90 13.84
C LEU A 2 -29.15 -1.27 15.23
N ALA A 3 -29.61 -0.03 15.36
CA ALA A 3 -29.42 0.79 16.58
C ALA A 3 -30.14 0.22 17.83
N SER A 4 -31.24 -0.48 17.61
CA SER A 4 -32.07 -1.10 18.66
C SER A 4 -31.63 -2.49 19.09
N ARG A 5 -30.54 -3.02 18.48
CA ARG A 5 -29.99 -4.35 18.76
C ARG A 5 -28.61 -4.25 19.41
N THR A 6 -28.31 -5.20 20.28
CA THR A 6 -26.96 -5.33 20.88
C THR A 6 -25.92 -5.68 19.83
N VAL A 7 -24.63 -5.68 20.19
CA VAL A 7 -23.54 -6.19 19.37
C VAL A 7 -23.80 -7.64 18.97
N TYR A 8 -24.12 -8.49 19.94
CA TYR A 8 -24.47 -9.89 19.70
C TYR A 8 -25.61 -10.04 18.70
N ASP A 9 -26.73 -9.32 18.92
CA ASP A 9 -27.90 -9.40 18.07
C ASP A 9 -27.66 -8.82 16.67
N ASN A 10 -26.79 -7.84 16.52
CA ASN A 10 -26.35 -7.35 15.22
C ASN A 10 -25.61 -8.42 14.41
N ILE A 11 -24.72 -9.18 15.05
CA ILE A 11 -23.98 -10.26 14.42
C ILE A 11 -24.90 -11.46 14.14
N ALA A 12 -25.83 -11.76 15.05
CA ALA A 12 -26.81 -12.84 14.92
C ALA A 12 -27.85 -12.58 13.80
N PHE A 13 -28.13 -11.33 13.48
CA PHE A 13 -29.22 -10.95 12.60
C PHE A 13 -29.28 -11.70 11.26
N PRO A 14 -28.22 -11.82 10.46
CA PRO A 14 -28.27 -12.57 9.22
C PRO A 14 -28.56 -14.07 9.43
N LEU A 15 -28.18 -14.64 10.56
CA LEU A 15 -28.44 -16.04 10.91
C LEU A 15 -29.90 -16.26 11.34
N GLU A 16 -30.50 -15.27 12.01
CA GLU A 16 -31.93 -15.27 12.32
C GLU A 16 -32.78 -15.27 11.04
N ILE A 17 -32.38 -14.45 10.03
CA ILE A 17 -33.07 -14.43 8.73
C ILE A 17 -32.95 -15.78 8.02
N GLN A 18 -31.84 -16.50 8.20
CA GLN A 18 -31.64 -17.85 7.66
C GLN A 18 -32.45 -18.92 8.41
N GLY A 19 -33.13 -18.56 9.50
CA GLY A 19 -33.95 -19.48 10.28
C GLY A 19 -33.18 -20.44 11.19
N LEU A 20 -31.92 -20.13 11.52
CA LEU A 20 -31.12 -20.96 12.41
C LEU A 20 -31.68 -20.94 13.83
N SER A 21 -31.52 -22.07 14.55
CA SER A 21 -31.86 -22.15 15.96
C SER A 21 -30.95 -21.28 16.83
N LYS A 22 -31.42 -20.88 18.01
CA LYS A 22 -30.62 -20.10 18.97
C LYS A 22 -29.29 -20.77 19.32
N SER A 23 -29.25 -22.08 19.44
CA SER A 23 -28.03 -22.84 19.73
C SER A 23 -27.01 -22.77 18.57
N GLU A 24 -27.47 -22.84 17.32
CA GLU A 24 -26.61 -22.70 16.15
C GLU A 24 -26.09 -21.27 15.96
N ILE A 25 -26.96 -20.29 16.24
CA ILE A 25 -26.57 -18.87 16.23
C ILE A 25 -25.46 -18.64 17.27
N ASP A 26 -25.64 -19.09 18.52
CA ASP A 26 -24.65 -18.90 19.58
C ASP A 26 -23.29 -19.52 19.22
N LYS A 27 -23.29 -20.72 18.65
CA LYS A 27 -22.06 -21.40 18.18
C LYS A 27 -21.31 -20.63 17.07
N ARG A 28 -22.00 -19.82 16.27
CA ARG A 28 -21.39 -19.02 15.22
C ARG A 28 -21.00 -17.62 15.68
N VAL A 29 -21.83 -16.99 16.53
CA VAL A 29 -21.62 -15.60 16.96
C VAL A 29 -20.48 -15.47 17.96
N ARG A 30 -20.32 -16.40 18.91
CA ARG A 30 -19.25 -16.32 19.93
C ARG A 30 -17.83 -16.30 19.33
N PRO A 31 -17.47 -17.21 18.41
CA PRO A 31 -16.14 -17.13 17.76
C PRO A 31 -15.92 -15.86 16.95
N LEU A 32 -16.99 -15.28 16.38
CA LEU A 32 -16.89 -14.01 15.65
C LEU A 32 -16.66 -12.82 16.58
N LEU A 33 -17.30 -12.82 17.77
CA LEU A 33 -17.05 -11.82 18.81
C LEU A 33 -15.57 -11.88 19.25
N GLU A 34 -15.03 -13.07 19.48
CA GLU A 34 -13.62 -13.29 19.81
C GLU A 34 -12.71 -12.80 18.68
N LEU A 35 -13.00 -13.20 17.43
CA LEU A 35 -12.23 -12.79 16.25
C LEU A 35 -12.11 -11.25 16.12
N VAL A 36 -13.19 -10.54 16.43
CA VAL A 36 -13.21 -9.06 16.35
C VAL A 36 -12.89 -8.38 17.69
N GLN A 37 -12.56 -9.15 18.76
CA GLN A 37 -12.19 -8.67 20.09
C GLN A 37 -13.30 -7.82 20.76
N LEU A 38 -14.54 -8.30 20.70
CA LEU A 38 -15.70 -7.63 21.27
C LEU A 38 -16.54 -8.50 22.24
N GLU A 39 -15.96 -9.59 22.79
CA GLU A 39 -16.66 -10.50 23.71
C GLU A 39 -17.23 -9.77 24.91
N SER A 40 -16.43 -8.89 25.52
CA SER A 40 -16.84 -8.11 26.70
C SER A 40 -17.91 -7.06 26.39
N ARG A 41 -18.18 -6.80 25.12
CA ARG A 41 -19.15 -5.82 24.64
C ARG A 41 -20.34 -6.42 23.91
N ALA A 42 -20.52 -7.74 24.00
CA ALA A 42 -21.60 -8.46 23.31
C ALA A 42 -22.99 -7.87 23.61
N ASN A 43 -23.21 -7.38 24.82
CA ASN A 43 -24.48 -6.80 25.27
C ASN A 43 -24.58 -5.27 25.08
N TYR A 44 -23.55 -4.61 24.50
CA TYR A 44 -23.56 -3.17 24.24
C TYR A 44 -24.38 -2.84 23.01
N TYR A 45 -24.97 -1.65 22.99
CA TYR A 45 -25.66 -1.09 21.84
C TYR A 45 -24.71 -0.26 20.98
N PRO A 46 -25.00 -0.08 19.69
CA PRO A 46 -24.14 0.73 18.79
C PRO A 46 -23.84 2.14 19.30
N SER A 47 -24.76 2.77 20.04
CA SER A 47 -24.56 4.09 20.66
C SER A 47 -23.44 4.13 21.70
N GLN A 48 -23.07 2.98 22.28
CA GLN A 48 -22.04 2.83 23.31
C GLN A 48 -20.67 2.47 22.73
N LEU A 49 -20.54 2.38 21.40
CA LEU A 49 -19.35 1.92 20.71
C LEU A 49 -18.62 3.06 20.01
N SER A 50 -17.29 3.00 19.99
CA SER A 50 -16.47 3.85 19.11
C SER A 50 -16.69 3.51 17.62
N GLY A 51 -16.23 4.39 16.71
CA GLY A 51 -16.31 4.17 15.26
C GLY A 51 -15.64 2.84 14.85
N GLY A 52 -14.45 2.58 15.32
CA GLY A 52 -13.72 1.33 15.04
C GLY A 52 -14.43 0.08 15.60
N GLN A 53 -15.03 0.19 16.78
CA GLN A 53 -15.82 -0.91 17.35
C GLN A 53 -17.08 -1.18 16.50
N LYS A 54 -17.77 -0.14 16.04
CA LYS A 54 -18.91 -0.29 15.12
C LYS A 54 -18.49 -0.98 13.82
N GLN A 55 -17.30 -0.62 13.29
CA GLN A 55 -16.75 -1.25 12.08
C GLN A 55 -16.49 -2.74 12.31
N ARG A 56 -15.87 -3.10 13.45
CA ARG A 56 -15.64 -4.50 13.84
C ARG A 56 -16.95 -5.30 13.95
N VAL A 57 -18.01 -4.73 14.50
CA VAL A 57 -19.35 -5.36 14.51
C VAL A 57 -19.88 -5.55 13.08
N GLY A 58 -19.69 -4.56 12.20
CA GLY A 58 -20.08 -4.66 10.79
C GLY A 58 -19.38 -5.81 10.07
N ILE A 59 -18.08 -5.94 10.27
CA ILE A 59 -17.26 -7.03 9.74
C ILE A 59 -17.77 -8.38 10.27
N ALA A 60 -17.90 -8.54 11.58
CA ALA A 60 -18.39 -9.77 12.20
C ALA A 60 -19.76 -10.18 11.69
N ARG A 61 -20.70 -9.20 11.55
CA ARG A 61 -22.02 -9.43 10.98
C ARG A 61 -21.97 -9.94 9.55
N ALA A 62 -21.10 -9.36 8.72
CA ALA A 62 -20.93 -9.81 7.34
C ALA A 62 -20.35 -11.24 7.26
N LEU A 63 -19.47 -11.60 8.20
CA LEU A 63 -18.88 -12.94 8.28
C LEU A 63 -19.83 -14.02 8.83
N ALA A 64 -20.90 -13.64 9.53
CA ALA A 64 -21.79 -14.58 10.20
C ALA A 64 -22.42 -15.60 9.25
N SER A 65 -22.69 -15.20 7.99
CA SER A 65 -23.23 -16.09 6.94
C SER A 65 -22.17 -16.97 6.26
N ASN A 66 -20.94 -16.97 6.76
CA ASN A 66 -19.81 -17.73 6.17
C ASN A 66 -19.64 -17.45 4.66
N PRO A 67 -19.44 -16.19 4.26
CA PRO A 67 -19.34 -15.82 2.85
C PRO A 67 -18.03 -16.33 2.23
N LYS A 68 -18.01 -16.47 0.89
CA LYS A 68 -16.78 -16.71 0.12
C LYS A 68 -16.03 -15.43 -0.23
N VAL A 69 -16.75 -14.32 -0.26
CA VAL A 69 -16.21 -12.98 -0.58
C VAL A 69 -16.76 -11.96 0.42
N LEU A 70 -15.89 -11.15 0.97
CA LEU A 70 -16.25 -10.00 1.81
C LEU A 70 -16.04 -8.71 0.99
N LEU A 71 -17.09 -7.93 0.84
CA LEU A 71 -17.06 -6.62 0.19
C LEU A 71 -16.93 -5.53 1.26
N CYS A 72 -15.91 -4.71 1.16
CA CYS A 72 -15.62 -3.61 2.07
C CYS A 72 -15.61 -2.30 1.27
N ASP A 73 -16.64 -1.49 1.46
CA ASP A 73 -16.73 -0.17 0.85
C ASP A 73 -16.31 0.88 1.87
N GLU A 74 -15.21 1.58 1.58
CA GLU A 74 -14.61 2.62 2.42
C GLU A 74 -14.51 2.26 3.92
N ALA A 75 -14.12 1.04 4.22
CA ALA A 75 -14.13 0.48 5.58
C ALA A 75 -13.34 1.29 6.63
N THR A 76 -12.50 2.23 6.21
CA THR A 76 -11.59 2.99 7.08
C THR A 76 -11.69 4.51 6.91
N SER A 77 -12.53 5.02 6.00
CA SER A 77 -12.56 6.44 5.62
C SER A 77 -12.90 7.41 6.77
N ALA A 78 -13.69 6.96 7.76
CA ALA A 78 -14.13 7.76 8.90
C ALA A 78 -13.37 7.44 10.21
N LEU A 79 -12.21 6.76 10.13
CA LEU A 79 -11.45 6.32 11.28
C LEU A 79 -10.12 7.09 11.41
N ASP A 80 -9.66 7.23 12.64
CA ASP A 80 -8.31 7.74 12.90
C ASP A 80 -7.23 6.76 12.42
N PRO A 81 -5.98 7.22 12.18
CA PRO A 81 -4.93 6.39 11.61
C PRO A 81 -4.60 5.12 12.43
N GLN A 82 -4.68 5.19 13.76
CA GLN A 82 -4.38 4.05 14.61
C GLN A 82 -5.50 2.99 14.54
N THR A 83 -6.74 3.44 14.56
CA THR A 83 -7.91 2.56 14.38
C THR A 83 -7.92 1.95 12.98
N THR A 84 -7.58 2.73 11.95
CA THR A 84 -7.41 2.23 10.57
C THR A 84 -6.44 1.07 10.52
N LYS A 85 -5.22 1.22 11.05
CA LYS A 85 -4.23 0.13 11.11
C LYS A 85 -4.79 -1.11 11.80
N SER A 86 -5.49 -0.92 12.92
CA SER A 86 -6.12 -2.01 13.66
C SER A 86 -7.18 -2.78 12.85
N ILE A 87 -8.00 -2.08 12.06
CA ILE A 87 -8.99 -2.71 11.17
C ILE A 87 -8.30 -3.43 10.00
N LEU A 88 -7.25 -2.86 9.42
CA LEU A 88 -6.50 -3.50 8.34
C LEU A 88 -5.83 -4.80 8.81
N HIS A 89 -5.21 -4.81 9.98
CA HIS A 89 -4.68 -6.04 10.58
C HIS A 89 -5.77 -7.09 10.81
N LEU A 90 -6.93 -6.66 11.32
CA LEU A 90 -8.07 -7.58 11.48
C LEU A 90 -8.50 -8.19 10.15
N LEU A 91 -8.59 -7.40 9.07
CA LEU A 91 -8.93 -7.91 7.74
C LEU A 91 -7.87 -8.89 7.20
N GLN A 92 -6.59 -8.63 7.41
CA GLN A 92 -5.51 -9.55 7.06
C GLN A 92 -5.63 -10.89 7.83
N ASP A 93 -5.89 -10.82 9.13
CA ASP A 93 -6.08 -12.01 9.96
C ASP A 93 -7.30 -12.84 9.51
N ILE A 94 -8.41 -12.17 9.17
CA ILE A 94 -9.61 -12.81 8.64
C ILE A 94 -9.30 -13.48 7.31
N ASN A 95 -8.65 -12.77 6.37
CA ASN A 95 -8.26 -13.31 5.08
C ASN A 95 -7.43 -14.59 5.25
N LYS A 96 -6.39 -14.58 6.10
CA LYS A 96 -5.50 -15.72 6.34
C LYS A 96 -6.22 -16.88 7.05
N LYS A 97 -6.97 -16.60 8.14
CA LYS A 97 -7.61 -17.63 8.96
C LYS A 97 -8.78 -18.32 8.27
N MET A 98 -9.55 -17.56 7.49
CA MET A 98 -10.78 -18.04 6.84
C MET A 98 -10.58 -18.36 5.36
N ASN A 99 -9.40 -18.14 4.78
CA ASN A 99 -9.11 -18.23 3.35
C ASN A 99 -10.18 -17.49 2.52
N LEU A 100 -10.51 -16.28 2.95
CA LEU A 100 -11.61 -15.46 2.45
C LEU A 100 -11.10 -14.45 1.44
N THR A 101 -11.71 -14.36 0.27
CA THR A 101 -11.46 -13.26 -0.67
C THR A 101 -12.07 -11.97 -0.11
N ILE A 102 -11.25 -10.92 -0.01
CA ILE A 102 -11.71 -9.59 0.41
C ILE A 102 -11.56 -8.63 -0.75
N VAL A 103 -12.65 -7.97 -1.14
CA VAL A 103 -12.66 -6.88 -2.11
C VAL A 103 -12.82 -5.58 -1.34
N LEU A 104 -11.82 -4.71 -1.43
CA LEU A 104 -11.79 -3.44 -0.72
C LEU A 104 -11.91 -2.29 -1.72
N ILE A 105 -12.90 -1.42 -1.54
CA ILE A 105 -13.06 -0.18 -2.29
C ILE A 105 -12.54 0.96 -1.41
N THR A 106 -11.57 1.70 -1.91
CA THR A 106 -10.95 2.82 -1.19
C THR A 106 -10.25 3.77 -2.15
N HIS A 107 -10.18 5.04 -1.78
CA HIS A 107 -9.33 6.05 -2.40
C HIS A 107 -8.02 6.28 -1.62
N GLN A 108 -7.83 5.58 -0.49
CA GLN A 108 -6.64 5.70 0.36
C GLN A 108 -5.54 4.75 -0.12
N MET A 109 -4.57 5.26 -0.88
CA MET A 109 -3.47 4.44 -1.43
C MET A 109 -2.63 3.79 -0.34
N GLU A 110 -2.51 4.43 0.84
CA GLU A 110 -1.86 3.86 2.02
C GLU A 110 -2.51 2.54 2.48
N VAL A 111 -3.83 2.44 2.38
CA VAL A 111 -4.57 1.21 2.67
C VAL A 111 -4.26 0.14 1.64
N VAL A 112 -4.29 0.51 0.35
CA VAL A 112 -4.02 -0.42 -0.76
C VAL A 112 -2.62 -1.02 -0.62
N LYS A 113 -1.59 -0.20 -0.44
CA LYS A 113 -0.21 -0.67 -0.32
C LYS A 113 0.03 -1.58 0.89
N THR A 114 -0.79 -1.41 1.96
CA THR A 114 -0.58 -2.15 3.21
C THR A 114 -1.13 -3.56 3.16
N ILE A 115 -2.29 -3.81 2.50
CA ILE A 115 -2.97 -5.10 2.62
C ILE A 115 -3.33 -5.78 1.30
N CYS A 116 -3.37 -5.07 0.18
CA CYS A 116 -3.84 -5.64 -1.08
C CYS A 116 -2.79 -6.50 -1.77
N ASP A 117 -3.23 -7.58 -2.42
CA ASP A 117 -2.41 -8.42 -3.31
C ASP A 117 -2.51 -7.95 -4.75
N ARG A 118 -3.71 -7.55 -5.16
CA ARG A 118 -4.04 -7.06 -6.50
C ARG A 118 -4.81 -5.76 -6.40
N VAL A 119 -4.71 -4.95 -7.42
CA VAL A 119 -5.39 -3.66 -7.54
C VAL A 119 -6.08 -3.58 -8.88
N ALA A 120 -7.27 -2.98 -8.89
CA ALA A 120 -7.94 -2.49 -10.09
C ALA A 120 -8.22 -1.00 -9.90
N VAL A 121 -7.75 -0.17 -10.81
CA VAL A 121 -7.99 1.27 -10.81
C VAL A 121 -9.21 1.56 -11.68
N ILE A 122 -10.17 2.29 -11.11
CA ILE A 122 -11.44 2.61 -11.76
C ILE A 122 -11.49 4.11 -12.06
N GLU A 123 -11.85 4.46 -13.28
CA GLU A 123 -12.11 5.83 -13.71
C GLU A 123 -13.39 5.87 -14.54
N SER A 124 -14.31 6.76 -14.20
CA SER A 124 -15.58 6.94 -14.92
C SER A 124 -16.42 5.67 -15.11
N GLY A 125 -16.26 4.69 -14.22
CA GLY A 125 -16.97 3.40 -14.23
C GLY A 125 -16.24 2.26 -14.93
N ASP A 126 -15.13 2.53 -15.62
CA ASP A 126 -14.32 1.54 -16.31
C ASP A 126 -13.05 1.18 -15.51
N ILE A 127 -12.61 -0.07 -15.62
CA ILE A 127 -11.31 -0.50 -15.11
C ILE A 127 -10.25 -0.08 -16.14
N ILE A 128 -9.39 0.89 -15.75
CA ILE A 128 -8.36 1.45 -16.62
C ILE A 128 -7.00 0.77 -16.47
N GLU A 129 -6.76 0.14 -15.33
CA GLU A 129 -5.55 -0.63 -15.06
C GLU A 129 -5.81 -1.65 -13.96
N GLU A 130 -5.29 -2.89 -14.10
CA GLU A 130 -5.35 -3.91 -13.07
C GLU A 130 -4.09 -4.78 -13.06
N GLY A 131 -3.74 -5.30 -11.89
CA GLY A 131 -2.59 -6.20 -11.76
C GLY A 131 -2.20 -6.51 -10.32
N PRO A 132 -1.07 -7.21 -10.13
CA PRO A 132 -0.42 -7.28 -8.83
C PRO A 132 -0.18 -5.88 -8.27
N MET A 133 -0.42 -5.68 -6.97
CA MET A 133 -0.28 -4.36 -6.34
C MET A 133 1.11 -3.76 -6.58
N ILE A 134 2.16 -4.57 -6.44
CA ILE A 134 3.54 -4.12 -6.65
C ILE A 134 3.73 -3.57 -8.06
N ASP A 135 3.26 -4.26 -9.10
CA ASP A 135 3.44 -3.85 -10.49
C ASP A 135 2.71 -2.55 -10.78
N VAL A 136 1.44 -2.44 -10.33
CA VAL A 136 0.61 -1.23 -10.53
C VAL A 136 1.23 -0.02 -9.81
N PHE A 137 1.84 -0.21 -8.63
CA PHE A 137 2.45 0.88 -7.89
C PHE A 137 3.82 1.28 -8.43
N THR A 138 4.65 0.31 -8.84
CA THR A 138 6.04 0.59 -9.25
C THR A 138 6.19 0.83 -10.74
N ASN A 139 5.24 0.39 -11.57
CA ASN A 139 5.26 0.55 -13.02
C ASN A 139 3.88 0.91 -13.61
N PRO A 140 3.19 1.94 -13.07
CA PRO A 140 1.87 2.33 -13.56
C PRO A 140 1.91 2.74 -15.02
N GLN A 141 0.95 2.26 -15.81
CA GLN A 141 0.87 2.55 -17.24
C GLN A 141 -0.07 3.73 -17.52
N HIS A 142 -1.25 3.72 -16.89
CA HIS A 142 -2.25 4.76 -17.12
C HIS A 142 -1.90 6.07 -16.39
N PRO A 143 -2.16 7.26 -17.00
CA PRO A 143 -1.88 8.56 -16.37
C PRO A 143 -2.53 8.74 -15.01
N THR A 144 -3.79 8.33 -14.86
CA THR A 144 -4.54 8.40 -13.59
C THR A 144 -3.91 7.51 -12.52
N THR A 145 -3.46 6.29 -12.88
CA THR A 145 -2.74 5.42 -11.94
C THR A 145 -1.42 6.04 -11.49
N LYS A 146 -0.68 6.67 -12.43
CA LYS A 146 0.55 7.40 -12.10
C LYS A 146 0.30 8.50 -11.08
N GLU A 147 -0.81 9.23 -11.23
CA GLU A 147 -1.19 10.29 -10.28
C GLU A 147 -1.49 9.73 -8.88
N PHE A 148 -2.30 8.66 -8.81
CA PHE A 148 -2.63 8.02 -7.53
C PHE A 148 -1.41 7.42 -6.81
N THR A 149 -0.46 6.87 -7.54
CA THR A 149 0.72 6.23 -6.95
C THR A 149 1.83 7.20 -6.59
N LYS A 150 1.89 8.39 -7.19
CA LYS A 150 2.95 9.40 -6.95
C LYS A 150 3.18 9.70 -5.48
N SER A 151 2.12 9.92 -4.70
CA SER A 151 2.21 10.28 -3.29
C SER A 151 2.77 9.14 -2.43
N VAL A 152 2.50 7.89 -2.82
CA VAL A 152 2.90 6.70 -2.07
C VAL A 152 4.36 6.33 -2.34
N ILE A 153 4.78 6.39 -3.61
CA ILE A 153 6.15 6.02 -4.01
C ILE A 153 7.13 7.19 -3.91
N ASN A 154 6.70 8.34 -3.33
CA ASN A 154 7.50 9.57 -3.24
C ASN A 154 8.17 9.94 -4.57
N ALA A 155 7.40 9.84 -5.67
CA ALA A 155 7.90 10.12 -7.02
C ALA A 155 8.06 11.61 -7.31
N GLU A 156 7.66 12.50 -6.40
CA GLU A 156 7.86 13.93 -6.56
C GLU A 156 9.33 14.31 -6.39
N LEU A 157 9.79 15.22 -7.24
CA LEU A 157 11.11 15.81 -7.09
C LEU A 157 11.09 16.79 -5.92
N PRO A 158 12.12 16.78 -5.06
CA PRO A 158 12.29 17.81 -4.03
C PRO A 158 12.29 19.22 -4.64
N ASP A 159 11.79 20.19 -3.89
CA ASP A 159 11.67 21.57 -4.38
C ASP A 159 13.01 22.18 -4.78
N ILE A 160 14.09 21.78 -4.13
CA ILE A 160 15.44 22.21 -4.50
C ILE A 160 15.79 21.75 -5.92
N VAL A 161 15.38 20.55 -6.32
CA VAL A 161 15.64 19.99 -7.65
C VAL A 161 14.76 20.64 -8.71
N LYS A 162 13.51 20.96 -8.38
CA LYS A 162 12.59 21.69 -9.28
C LYS A 162 13.13 23.08 -9.66
N GLN A 163 13.99 23.66 -8.81
CA GLN A 163 14.62 24.98 -9.03
C GLN A 163 15.96 24.89 -9.76
N MET A 164 16.54 23.69 -9.91
CA MET A 164 17.78 23.48 -10.65
C MET A 164 17.59 23.73 -12.15
N LYS A 165 18.61 24.30 -12.79
CA LYS A 165 18.64 24.40 -14.25
C LYS A 165 19.23 23.13 -14.81
N LEU A 166 18.36 22.18 -15.17
CA LEU A 166 18.74 20.91 -15.72
C LEU A 166 18.74 20.97 -17.26
N SER A 167 19.72 20.31 -17.88
CA SER A 167 19.82 20.08 -19.30
C SER A 167 19.59 18.61 -19.63
N ASP A 168 19.03 18.33 -20.80
CA ASP A 168 18.91 16.96 -21.32
C ASP A 168 20.21 16.40 -21.87
N THR A 169 21.22 17.25 -22.02
CA THR A 169 22.50 16.89 -22.64
C THR A 169 23.66 17.09 -21.70
N TYR A 170 24.60 16.12 -21.70
CA TYR A 170 25.85 16.22 -20.98
C TYR A 170 26.72 17.34 -21.55
N THR A 171 27.24 18.19 -20.67
CA THR A 171 28.35 19.14 -20.94
C THR A 171 29.52 18.79 -20.04
N ASP A 172 30.72 19.17 -20.45
CA ASP A 172 31.93 18.83 -19.67
C ASP A 172 31.88 19.44 -18.26
N GLY A 173 32.04 18.58 -17.24
CA GLY A 173 31.91 18.93 -15.84
C GLY A 173 30.49 18.93 -15.28
N SER A 174 29.46 18.67 -16.11
CA SER A 174 28.09 18.54 -15.61
C SER A 174 27.90 17.24 -14.82
N LYS A 175 26.98 17.28 -13.86
CA LYS A 175 26.64 16.18 -12.99
C LYS A 175 25.29 15.58 -13.40
N LEU A 176 25.19 14.26 -13.42
CA LEU A 176 23.97 13.55 -13.75
C LEU A 176 23.06 13.40 -12.54
N LEU A 177 21.86 13.91 -12.62
CA LEU A 177 20.81 13.65 -11.64
C LEU A 177 19.97 12.48 -12.10
N VAL A 178 19.92 11.41 -11.28
CA VAL A 178 19.19 10.18 -11.59
C VAL A 178 18.40 9.70 -10.38
N ARG A 179 17.16 9.28 -10.63
CA ARG A 179 16.34 8.56 -9.66
C ARG A 179 16.53 7.08 -9.85
N ILE A 180 16.75 6.38 -8.75
CA ILE A 180 16.89 4.92 -8.70
C ILE A 180 15.75 4.40 -7.83
N SER A 181 15.05 3.37 -8.32
CA SER A 181 14.05 2.64 -7.54
C SER A 181 14.48 1.20 -7.35
N PHE A 182 14.37 0.69 -6.14
CA PHE A 182 14.69 -0.69 -5.79
C PHE A 182 13.51 -1.36 -5.10
N ILE A 183 13.37 -2.67 -5.34
CA ILE A 183 12.24 -3.48 -4.87
C ILE A 183 12.79 -4.80 -4.33
N GLY A 184 12.33 -5.19 -3.14
CA GLY A 184 12.73 -6.46 -2.53
C GLY A 184 14.21 -6.53 -2.18
N ASP A 185 14.89 -7.61 -2.57
CA ASP A 185 16.26 -7.89 -2.18
C ASP A 185 17.26 -6.84 -2.66
N SER A 186 17.03 -6.22 -3.81
CA SER A 186 17.87 -5.15 -4.35
C SER A 186 17.97 -3.92 -3.43
N ALA A 187 17.00 -3.73 -2.54
CA ALA A 187 17.03 -2.65 -1.55
C ALA A 187 18.08 -2.88 -0.44
N SER A 188 18.54 -4.10 -0.26
CA SER A 188 19.55 -4.48 0.78
C SER A 188 20.97 -4.59 0.23
N GLU A 189 21.16 -4.53 -1.08
CA GLU A 189 22.47 -4.66 -1.69
C GLU A 189 23.25 -3.33 -1.70
N PRO A 190 24.59 -3.36 -1.53
CA PRO A 190 25.42 -2.15 -1.51
C PRO A 190 25.73 -1.63 -2.93
N ILE A 191 24.69 -1.49 -3.79
CA ILE A 191 24.85 -1.20 -5.23
C ILE A 191 25.53 0.15 -5.47
N ILE A 192 25.14 1.20 -4.72
CA ILE A 192 25.76 2.53 -4.86
C ILE A 192 27.26 2.47 -4.52
N SER A 193 27.61 1.80 -3.43
CA SER A 193 29.00 1.62 -3.03
C SER A 193 29.81 0.82 -4.06
N GLY A 194 29.17 -0.21 -4.66
CA GLY A 194 29.76 -0.97 -5.77
C GLY A 194 30.02 -0.09 -7.00
N MET A 195 29.02 0.69 -7.41
CA MET A 195 29.11 1.61 -8.54
C MET A 195 30.28 2.62 -8.38
N VAL A 196 30.36 3.29 -7.21
CA VAL A 196 31.43 4.25 -6.91
C VAL A 196 32.80 3.59 -7.04
N LYS A 197 32.99 2.39 -6.47
CA LYS A 197 34.28 1.67 -6.47
C LYS A 197 34.68 1.17 -7.85
N HIS A 198 33.73 0.74 -8.68
CA HIS A 198 34.05 0.12 -9.98
C HIS A 198 34.26 1.15 -11.09
N PHE A 199 33.59 2.28 -11.04
CA PHE A 199 33.59 3.24 -12.16
C PHE A 199 34.27 4.56 -11.82
N ASP A 200 34.80 4.72 -10.58
CA ASP A 200 35.54 5.90 -10.16
C ASP A 200 34.72 7.18 -10.43
N VAL A 201 33.46 7.16 -9.94
CA VAL A 201 32.53 8.27 -9.96
C VAL A 201 32.26 8.73 -8.53
N ASP A 202 31.97 9.99 -8.35
CA ASP A 202 31.48 10.52 -7.06
C ASP A 202 29.95 10.53 -7.07
N VAL A 203 29.34 10.22 -5.92
CA VAL A 203 27.89 10.18 -5.76
C VAL A 203 27.47 10.99 -4.55
N SER A 204 26.58 11.94 -4.77
CA SER A 204 25.87 12.66 -3.72
C SER A 204 24.43 12.19 -3.64
N ILE A 205 23.93 11.87 -2.44
CA ILE A 205 22.53 11.52 -2.22
C ILE A 205 21.77 12.83 -1.95
N ILE A 206 20.85 13.17 -2.84
CA ILE A 206 20.01 14.37 -2.73
C ILE A 206 18.79 14.09 -1.85
N SER A 207 18.15 12.97 -2.08
CA SER A 207 17.05 12.48 -1.23
C SER A 207 16.93 10.96 -1.31
N GLY A 208 16.34 10.37 -0.28
CA GLY A 208 16.07 8.94 -0.26
C GLY A 208 14.89 8.62 0.62
N ASN A 209 14.11 7.65 0.18
CA ASN A 209 13.00 7.11 0.94
C ASN A 209 12.98 5.60 0.82
N THR A 210 12.66 4.96 1.94
CA THR A 210 12.40 3.51 2.00
C THR A 210 11.02 3.33 2.60
N ASP A 211 10.22 2.49 1.98
CA ASP A 211 8.86 2.18 2.41
C ASP A 211 8.59 0.69 2.24
N GLN A 212 7.46 0.23 2.71
CA GLN A 212 7.05 -1.15 2.61
C GLN A 212 5.74 -1.23 1.81
N LEU A 213 5.78 -1.97 0.71
CA LEU A 213 4.61 -2.33 -0.07
C LEU A 213 4.18 -3.73 0.37
N LYS A 214 3.22 -3.80 1.32
CA LYS A 214 2.84 -5.03 2.02
C LYS A 214 4.06 -5.68 2.70
N ASP A 215 4.56 -6.80 2.16
CA ASP A 215 5.69 -7.56 2.71
C ASP A 215 7.00 -7.31 1.92
N VAL A 216 6.99 -6.40 0.93
CA VAL A 216 8.12 -6.12 0.05
C VAL A 216 8.71 -4.75 0.35
N LEU A 217 10.01 -4.71 0.62
CA LEU A 217 10.74 -3.46 0.77
C LEU A 217 10.83 -2.74 -0.58
N PHE A 218 10.48 -1.48 -0.59
CA PHE A 218 10.56 -0.58 -1.74
C PHE A 218 11.33 0.68 -1.33
N GLY A 219 12.13 1.21 -2.24
CA GLY A 219 12.79 2.48 -1.97
C GLY A 219 13.12 3.24 -3.23
N THR A 220 13.31 4.53 -3.06
CA THR A 220 13.81 5.43 -4.11
C THR A 220 14.99 6.23 -3.57
N LEU A 221 16.01 6.40 -4.39
CA LEU A 221 17.11 7.34 -4.17
C LEU A 221 17.15 8.31 -5.34
N LEU A 222 17.27 9.58 -5.04
CA LEU A 222 17.64 10.60 -5.98
C LEU A 222 19.11 10.94 -5.72
N ILE A 223 19.96 10.65 -6.68
CA ILE A 223 21.41 10.82 -6.57
C ILE A 223 21.93 11.72 -7.68
N GLU A 224 23.02 12.38 -7.39
CA GLU A 224 23.84 13.12 -8.33
C GLU A 224 25.12 12.33 -8.56
N ILE A 225 25.46 12.06 -9.81
CA ILE A 225 26.67 11.32 -10.21
C ILE A 225 27.61 12.30 -10.91
N SER A 226 28.83 12.43 -10.38
CA SER A 226 29.90 13.26 -10.94
C SER A 226 31.00 12.38 -11.50
N GLY A 227 31.56 12.80 -12.64
CA GLY A 227 32.64 12.07 -13.34
C GLY A 227 32.71 12.49 -14.79
N ASN A 228 33.63 11.89 -15.56
CA ASN A 228 33.63 12.10 -16.98
C ASN A 228 32.48 11.33 -17.67
N ARG A 229 32.15 11.72 -18.89
CA ARG A 229 30.99 11.19 -19.64
C ARG A 229 30.99 9.67 -19.74
N GLU A 230 32.12 9.04 -19.97
CA GLU A 230 32.25 7.60 -20.15
C GLU A 230 32.00 6.86 -18.83
N ARG A 231 32.56 7.35 -17.72
CA ARG A 231 32.36 6.78 -16.37
C ARG A 231 30.91 6.86 -15.94
N ILE A 232 30.24 8.02 -16.13
CA ILE A 232 28.83 8.19 -15.86
C ILE A 232 27.98 7.22 -16.67
N LYS A 233 28.28 7.05 -17.96
CA LYS A 233 27.58 6.10 -18.84
C LYS A 233 27.73 4.67 -18.32
N ASN A 234 28.94 4.24 -17.99
CA ASN A 234 29.22 2.90 -17.48
C ASN A 234 28.52 2.67 -16.11
N ALA A 235 28.49 3.69 -15.26
CA ALA A 235 27.78 3.64 -13.99
C ALA A 235 26.27 3.45 -14.18
N LEU A 236 25.66 4.14 -15.15
CA LEU A 236 24.24 3.93 -15.50
C LEU A 236 23.98 2.52 -16.04
N GLU A 237 24.83 2.02 -16.94
CA GLU A 237 24.71 0.66 -17.48
C GLU A 237 24.81 -0.39 -16.36
N TYR A 238 25.70 -0.19 -15.39
CA TYR A 238 25.79 -1.04 -14.21
C TYR A 238 24.48 -1.05 -13.40
N LEU A 239 23.87 0.11 -13.13
CA LEU A 239 22.60 0.18 -12.42
C LEU A 239 21.49 -0.60 -13.16
N HIS A 240 21.44 -0.51 -14.49
CA HIS A 240 20.51 -1.30 -15.31
C HIS A 240 20.77 -2.80 -15.21
N GLN A 241 22.04 -3.24 -15.18
CA GLN A 241 22.42 -4.65 -15.02
C GLN A 241 22.02 -5.23 -13.66
N GLN A 242 21.93 -4.38 -12.63
CA GLN A 242 21.43 -4.75 -11.31
C GLN A 242 19.89 -4.79 -11.24
N HIS A 243 19.20 -4.74 -12.39
CA HIS A 243 17.73 -4.74 -12.49
C HIS A 243 17.05 -3.60 -11.73
N LEU A 244 17.74 -2.50 -11.49
CA LEU A 244 17.16 -1.29 -10.90
C LEU A 244 16.41 -0.48 -11.95
N LYS A 245 15.28 0.06 -11.56
CA LYS A 245 14.60 1.06 -12.37
C LYS A 245 15.30 2.40 -12.19
N THR A 246 15.83 2.95 -13.26
CA THR A 246 16.49 4.26 -13.26
C THR A 246 15.72 5.23 -14.14
N GLU A 247 15.62 6.47 -13.68
CA GLU A 247 15.03 7.59 -14.41
C GLU A 247 16.02 8.74 -14.41
N VAL A 248 16.53 9.09 -15.59
CA VAL A 248 17.40 10.26 -15.76
C VAL A 248 16.54 11.52 -15.64
N ILE A 249 16.88 12.39 -14.69
CA ILE A 249 16.15 13.65 -14.45
C ILE A 249 16.78 14.78 -15.27
N GLY A 250 18.10 14.76 -15.46
CA GLY A 250 18.83 15.73 -16.26
C GLY A 250 20.28 15.91 -15.79
N TYR A 251 20.99 16.83 -16.43
CA TYR A 251 22.35 17.20 -16.11
C TYR A 251 22.38 18.60 -15.49
N GLU A 252 23.00 18.74 -14.33
CA GLU A 252 23.27 20.01 -13.67
C GLU A 252 24.63 20.53 -14.13
N SER A 253 24.70 21.82 -14.50
CA SER A 253 25.91 22.47 -14.99
C SER A 253 26.74 23.09 -13.86
#